data_925f91e1ac29d7dad437ca512d3d466a
#
_entry.id   925f91e1ac29d7dad437ca512d3d466a
#
_cell.length_a   1.000
_cell.length_b   1.000
_cell.length_c   1.000
_cell.angle_alpha   90.00
_cell.angle_beta   90.00
_cell.angle_gamma   90.00
#
_symmetry.space_group_name_H-M   'P 1'
#
loop_
_entity.id
_entity.type
_entity.pdbx_description
1 polymer ?
#
loop_
_entity_poly.entity_id
_entity_poly.type
_entity_poly.pdbx_seq_one_letter_code
_entity_poly.pdbx_strand_id
1 'polypeptide(L)'
;MLAKRIIPCLDVDRGRVVKGVKFFDHVDAGDPVEQAVFYDESQADELVFYDITASHEGRGIMADVVRQVADSVFMPITVGGGIRTLEDATRLIQAGAEKVSINSAAVKRPELLEEVSRKFGTCATVLGMDANRVMRKKGSGVRGQGPARREWVDENGEAWEEVWHVFINGGRVDTGVDVMAWAVDAERRGAGEIVLNCMNADGTRDGYDYEMTAAVSSAVKVPVVASGGAGKPEHMLRVLQEGPGGGKADAALAASIFHFREYSVGQVKEYLAANGVCVRGIVK
;
A
#
# COMPACT_ATOMS: atom_id res chain seq x y z
N MET A 1 -7.59 -22.03 -4.69
CA MET A 1 -7.12 -20.86 -3.91
C MET A 1 -6.26 -20.02 -4.86
N LEU A 2 -6.44 -18.71 -4.92
CA LEU A 2 -5.58 -17.83 -5.72
C LEU A 2 -4.19 -17.75 -5.07
N ALA A 3 -3.13 -17.70 -5.89
CA ALA A 3 -1.78 -17.53 -5.38
C ALA A 3 -1.60 -16.14 -4.78
N LYS A 4 -0.99 -16.08 -3.61
CA LYS A 4 -0.62 -14.83 -2.93
C LYS A 4 0.58 -14.19 -3.65
N ARG A 5 0.65 -12.86 -3.67
CA ARG A 5 1.67 -12.09 -4.38
C ARG A 5 2.68 -11.47 -3.40
N ILE A 6 3.95 -11.44 -3.79
CA ILE A 6 5.02 -10.74 -3.08
C ILE A 6 5.46 -9.57 -3.95
N ILE A 7 5.30 -8.37 -3.41
CA ILE A 7 5.38 -7.11 -4.15
C ILE A 7 6.46 -6.22 -3.52
N PRO A 8 7.62 -6.04 -4.17
CA PRO A 8 8.54 -4.97 -3.79
C PRO A 8 7.93 -3.59 -4.04
N CYS A 9 8.30 -2.62 -3.18
CA CYS A 9 7.91 -1.22 -3.35
C CYS A 9 9.14 -0.33 -3.48
N LEU A 10 9.15 0.53 -4.49
CA LEU A 10 10.15 1.56 -4.70
C LEU A 10 9.58 2.93 -4.34
N ASP A 11 10.09 3.52 -3.27
CA ASP A 11 9.86 4.94 -2.99
C ASP A 11 10.77 5.77 -3.88
N VAL A 12 10.18 6.69 -4.65
CA VAL A 12 10.91 7.53 -5.61
C VAL A 12 10.78 8.99 -5.20
N ASP A 13 11.90 9.70 -5.19
CA ASP A 13 11.96 11.14 -5.08
C ASP A 13 12.77 11.72 -6.24
N ARG A 14 12.14 12.63 -7.02
CA ARG A 14 12.76 13.30 -8.18
C ARG A 14 13.48 12.36 -9.15
N GLY A 15 12.88 11.20 -9.41
CA GLY A 15 13.40 10.22 -10.36
C GLY A 15 14.50 9.30 -9.81
N ARG A 16 14.80 9.36 -8.52
CA ARG A 16 15.74 8.44 -7.84
C ARG A 16 15.00 7.58 -6.85
N VAL A 17 15.38 6.32 -6.74
CA VAL A 17 14.91 5.48 -5.65
C VAL A 17 15.49 5.98 -4.35
N VAL A 18 14.65 6.17 -3.36
CA VAL A 18 15.07 6.63 -2.04
C VAL A 18 14.58 5.68 -0.96
N LYS A 19 15.28 5.68 0.16
CA LYS A 19 14.86 4.98 1.37
C LYS A 19 14.91 5.93 2.54
N GLY A 20 13.75 6.10 3.19
CA GLY A 20 13.61 6.87 4.42
C GLY A 20 13.29 5.98 5.60
N VAL A 21 13.61 6.46 6.81
CA VAL A 21 13.11 5.90 8.05
C VAL A 21 11.95 6.78 8.51
N LYS A 22 10.75 6.20 8.63
CA LYS A 22 9.52 6.92 9.05
C LYS A 22 9.24 8.19 8.26
N PHE A 23 9.33 8.13 6.92
CA PHE A 23 9.08 9.26 6.01
C PHE A 23 10.09 10.43 6.07
N PHE A 24 11.22 10.26 6.75
CA PHE A 24 12.27 11.28 6.88
C PHE A 24 13.64 10.68 6.56
N ASP A 25 14.65 11.55 6.35
CA ASP A 25 16.05 11.20 6.08
C ASP A 25 16.22 10.23 4.90
N HIS A 26 15.80 10.69 3.73
CA HIS A 26 15.88 9.90 2.48
C HIS A 26 17.34 9.67 2.07
N VAL A 27 17.73 8.42 1.97
CA VAL A 27 19.02 7.99 1.40
C VAL A 27 18.77 7.52 -0.02
N ASP A 28 19.60 7.96 -0.97
CA ASP A 28 19.57 7.49 -2.37
C ASP A 28 19.84 5.97 -2.40
N ALA A 29 18.94 5.22 -2.98
CA ALA A 29 19.01 3.77 -3.12
C ALA A 29 19.18 3.30 -4.57
N GLY A 30 19.46 4.23 -5.51
CA GLY A 30 19.87 3.92 -6.87
C GLY A 30 18.88 4.33 -7.97
N ASP A 31 19.13 3.79 -9.14
CA ASP A 31 18.33 4.03 -10.33
C ASP A 31 17.06 3.17 -10.31
N PRO A 32 15.86 3.72 -10.60
CA PRO A 32 14.61 2.96 -10.58
C PRO A 32 14.54 1.85 -11.64
N VAL A 33 15.18 2.02 -12.80
CA VAL A 33 15.20 1.00 -13.85
C VAL A 33 16.06 -0.18 -13.44
N GLU A 34 17.27 0.08 -12.91
CA GLU A 34 18.17 -0.97 -12.41
C GLU A 34 17.51 -1.77 -11.28
N GLN A 35 16.81 -1.09 -10.35
CA GLN A 35 16.10 -1.75 -9.27
C GLN A 35 14.92 -2.58 -9.79
N ALA A 36 14.18 -2.08 -10.78
CA ALA A 36 13.06 -2.81 -11.38
C ALA A 36 13.54 -4.10 -12.07
N VAL A 37 14.61 -4.03 -12.87
CA VAL A 37 15.23 -5.21 -13.51
C VAL A 37 15.67 -6.23 -12.47
N PHE A 38 16.34 -5.76 -11.40
CA PHE A 38 16.73 -6.66 -10.30
C PHE A 38 15.52 -7.39 -9.66
N TYR A 39 14.38 -6.72 -9.49
CA TYR A 39 13.19 -7.37 -8.93
C TYR A 39 12.50 -8.30 -9.92
N ASP A 40 12.50 -7.98 -11.22
CA ASP A 40 11.98 -8.87 -12.26
C ASP A 40 12.81 -10.17 -12.32
N GLU A 41 14.13 -10.08 -12.35
CA GLU A 41 15.04 -11.21 -12.26
C GLU A 41 14.90 -12.01 -10.96
N SER A 42 14.56 -11.33 -9.85
CA SER A 42 14.30 -11.94 -8.54
C SER A 42 12.90 -12.55 -8.43
N GLN A 43 12.12 -12.57 -9.53
CA GLN A 43 10.79 -13.17 -9.65
C GLN A 43 9.73 -12.50 -8.74
N ALA A 44 9.77 -11.20 -8.61
CA ALA A 44 8.69 -10.43 -8.01
C ALA A 44 7.39 -10.63 -8.81
N ASP A 45 6.25 -10.66 -8.12
CA ASP A 45 4.96 -10.86 -8.78
C ASP A 45 4.43 -9.59 -9.43
N GLU A 46 4.77 -8.46 -8.87
CA GLU A 46 4.44 -7.09 -9.30
C GLU A 46 5.46 -6.15 -8.68
N LEU A 47 5.52 -4.91 -9.18
CA LEU A 47 6.33 -3.84 -8.61
C LEU A 47 5.46 -2.60 -8.37
N VAL A 48 5.64 -1.97 -7.23
CA VAL A 48 4.96 -0.71 -6.90
C VAL A 48 5.98 0.42 -6.87
N PHE A 49 5.64 1.52 -7.53
CA PHE A 49 6.35 2.80 -7.47
C PHE A 49 5.51 3.86 -6.79
N TYR A 50 6.03 4.47 -5.76
CA TYR A 50 5.43 5.65 -5.16
C TYR A 50 6.34 6.86 -5.29
N ASP A 51 5.89 7.92 -6.00
CA ASP A 51 6.48 9.24 -5.87
C ASP A 51 6.00 9.86 -4.55
N ILE A 52 6.86 9.75 -3.53
CA ILE A 52 6.50 10.10 -2.15
C ILE A 52 6.45 11.60 -1.89
N THR A 53 7.01 12.43 -2.79
CA THR A 53 7.04 13.89 -2.65
C THR A 53 6.12 14.62 -3.61
N ALA A 54 5.70 14.00 -4.72
CA ALA A 54 4.88 14.64 -5.76
C ALA A 54 3.57 15.25 -5.24
N SER A 55 2.87 14.54 -4.35
CA SER A 55 1.60 15.03 -3.77
C SER A 55 1.80 16.25 -2.88
N HIS A 56 2.90 16.29 -2.13
CA HIS A 56 3.21 17.38 -1.20
C HIS A 56 3.79 18.59 -1.93
N GLU A 57 4.72 18.37 -2.86
CA GLU A 57 5.40 19.42 -3.62
C GLU A 57 4.55 19.96 -4.78
N GLY A 58 3.44 19.34 -5.10
CA GLY A 58 2.62 19.72 -6.23
C GLY A 58 3.26 19.41 -7.59
N ARG A 59 4.28 18.54 -7.64
CA ARG A 59 4.96 18.12 -8.87
C ARG A 59 4.05 17.31 -9.79
N GLY A 60 4.41 17.28 -11.06
CA GLY A 60 3.83 16.37 -12.04
C GLY A 60 4.25 14.92 -11.79
N ILE A 61 3.55 14.02 -12.46
CA ILE A 61 3.80 12.58 -12.42
C ILE A 61 5.11 12.21 -13.13
N MET A 62 5.72 11.10 -12.77
CA MET A 62 7.00 10.63 -13.33
C MET A 62 6.83 9.69 -14.53
N ALA A 63 6.05 10.11 -15.54
CA ALA A 63 5.70 9.27 -16.68
C ALA A 63 6.94 8.77 -17.49
N ASP A 64 8.01 9.57 -17.58
CA ASP A 64 9.20 9.17 -18.31
C ASP A 64 9.99 8.06 -17.60
N VAL A 65 10.06 8.09 -16.26
CA VAL A 65 10.66 7.01 -15.47
C VAL A 65 9.82 5.74 -15.62
N VAL A 66 8.50 5.85 -15.55
CA VAL A 66 7.58 4.72 -15.73
C VAL A 66 7.77 4.07 -17.09
N ARG A 67 7.94 4.85 -18.17
CA ARG A 67 8.17 4.33 -19.52
C ARG A 67 9.49 3.55 -19.59
N GLN A 68 10.57 4.11 -19.06
CA GLN A 68 11.88 3.42 -19.06
C GLN A 68 11.82 2.10 -18.29
N VAL A 69 11.12 2.07 -17.17
CA VAL A 69 10.92 0.83 -16.41
C VAL A 69 10.06 -0.16 -17.19
N ALA A 70 8.92 0.27 -17.73
CA ALA A 70 8.02 -0.59 -18.49
C ALA A 70 8.68 -1.21 -19.75
N ASP A 71 9.60 -0.48 -20.37
CA ASP A 71 10.38 -0.99 -21.50
C ASP A 71 11.44 -2.03 -21.08
N SER A 72 11.71 -2.15 -19.77
CA SER A 72 12.84 -2.94 -19.24
C SER A 72 12.42 -4.19 -18.45
N VAL A 73 11.16 -4.31 -18.04
CA VAL A 73 10.67 -5.42 -17.22
C VAL A 73 9.38 -6.02 -17.76
N PHE A 74 9.09 -7.27 -17.36
CA PHE A 74 7.88 -7.99 -17.78
C PHE A 74 6.84 -8.14 -16.66
N MET A 75 7.21 -7.86 -15.41
CA MET A 75 6.25 -7.89 -14.31
C MET A 75 5.32 -6.68 -14.33
N PRO A 76 4.06 -6.81 -13.88
CA PRO A 76 3.14 -5.68 -13.78
C PRO A 76 3.64 -4.56 -12.86
N ILE A 77 3.39 -3.32 -13.27
CA ILE A 77 3.82 -2.11 -12.56
C ILE A 77 2.60 -1.35 -12.05
N THR A 78 2.55 -1.08 -10.76
CA THR A 78 1.60 -0.16 -10.14
C THR A 78 2.30 1.15 -9.81
N VAL A 79 1.75 2.27 -10.23
CA VAL A 79 2.33 3.61 -10.00
C VAL A 79 1.40 4.45 -9.15
N GLY A 80 1.95 5.09 -8.12
CA GLY A 80 1.22 6.03 -7.26
C GLY A 80 2.03 7.28 -6.95
N GLY A 81 1.39 8.21 -6.26
CA GLY A 81 1.97 9.52 -5.97
C GLY A 81 1.67 10.58 -7.05
N GLY A 82 1.20 11.74 -6.62
CA GLY A 82 0.95 12.89 -7.50
C GLY A 82 -0.25 12.81 -8.44
N ILE A 83 -0.99 11.71 -8.49
CA ILE A 83 -2.17 11.53 -9.35
C ILE A 83 -3.33 12.35 -8.80
N ARG A 84 -3.85 13.31 -9.56
CA ARG A 84 -4.91 14.23 -9.17
C ARG A 84 -6.10 14.23 -10.12
N THR A 85 -5.87 13.86 -11.37
CA THR A 85 -6.83 13.93 -12.45
C THR A 85 -6.85 12.62 -13.26
N LEU A 86 -7.91 12.45 -14.06
CA LEU A 86 -7.99 11.35 -15.02
C LEU A 86 -6.88 11.45 -16.09
N GLU A 87 -6.43 12.67 -16.43
CA GLU A 87 -5.32 12.91 -17.35
C GLU A 87 -4.00 12.40 -16.78
N ASP A 88 -3.75 12.59 -15.48
CA ASP A 88 -2.56 12.07 -14.81
C ASP A 88 -2.55 10.52 -14.87
N ALA A 89 -3.67 9.90 -14.50
CA ALA A 89 -3.82 8.45 -14.61
C ALA A 89 -3.63 7.96 -16.05
N THR A 90 -4.19 8.70 -17.03
CA THR A 90 -4.04 8.38 -18.46
C THR A 90 -2.59 8.39 -18.91
N ARG A 91 -1.82 9.41 -18.49
CA ARG A 91 -0.39 9.51 -18.85
C ARG A 91 0.43 8.35 -18.30
N LEU A 92 0.15 7.91 -17.06
CA LEU A 92 0.86 6.79 -16.45
C LEU A 92 0.54 5.46 -17.14
N ILE A 93 -0.74 5.20 -17.43
CA ILE A 93 -1.14 3.99 -18.18
C ILE A 93 -0.52 4.00 -19.59
N GLN A 94 -0.53 5.14 -20.29
CA GLN A 94 0.12 5.27 -21.61
C GLN A 94 1.65 5.17 -21.54
N ALA A 95 2.24 5.43 -20.38
CA ALA A 95 3.67 5.23 -20.16
C ALA A 95 4.05 3.79 -19.85
N GLY A 96 3.05 2.89 -19.66
CA GLY A 96 3.27 1.46 -19.43
C GLY A 96 2.90 0.96 -18.04
N ALA A 97 2.31 1.79 -17.18
CA ALA A 97 1.75 1.31 -15.91
C ALA A 97 0.51 0.45 -16.16
N GLU A 98 0.42 -0.74 -15.58
CA GLU A 98 -0.78 -1.56 -15.60
C GLU A 98 -1.83 -1.07 -14.61
N LYS A 99 -1.40 -0.46 -13.51
CA LYS A 99 -2.28 0.03 -12.46
C LYS A 99 -1.85 1.41 -11.97
N VAL A 100 -2.82 2.20 -11.54
CA VAL A 100 -2.58 3.50 -10.90
C VAL A 100 -3.16 3.50 -9.48
N SER A 101 -2.32 3.89 -8.50
CA SER A 101 -2.69 3.93 -7.08
C SER A 101 -2.99 5.35 -6.65
N ILE A 102 -4.24 5.60 -6.20
CA ILE A 102 -4.76 6.92 -5.89
C ILE A 102 -5.16 6.97 -4.42
N ASN A 103 -4.59 7.90 -3.65
CA ASN A 103 -4.95 8.15 -2.24
C ASN A 103 -5.58 9.54 -2.06
N SER A 104 -4.77 10.56 -1.85
CA SER A 104 -5.21 11.90 -1.43
C SER A 104 -6.27 12.53 -2.36
N ALA A 105 -6.14 12.31 -3.66
CA ALA A 105 -7.10 12.82 -4.64
C ALA A 105 -8.44 12.07 -4.55
N ALA A 106 -8.42 10.77 -4.33
CA ALA A 106 -9.63 9.96 -4.18
C ALA A 106 -10.40 10.34 -2.91
N VAL A 107 -9.73 10.63 -1.80
CA VAL A 107 -10.40 11.11 -0.58
C VAL A 107 -11.03 12.48 -0.79
N LYS A 108 -10.36 13.39 -1.52
CA LYS A 108 -10.87 14.74 -1.81
C LYS A 108 -11.97 14.76 -2.87
N ARG A 109 -11.89 13.87 -3.84
CA ARG A 109 -12.84 13.73 -4.96
C ARG A 109 -13.02 12.24 -5.29
N PRO A 110 -13.92 11.55 -4.59
CA PRO A 110 -14.13 10.11 -4.76
C PRO A 110 -14.53 9.67 -6.17
N GLU A 111 -15.15 10.57 -6.94
CA GLU A 111 -15.54 10.36 -8.34
C GLU A 111 -14.34 10.04 -9.25
N LEU A 112 -13.12 10.41 -8.84
CA LEU A 112 -11.91 10.09 -9.60
C LEU A 112 -11.70 8.57 -9.75
N LEU A 113 -12.04 7.79 -8.72
CA LEU A 113 -11.99 6.32 -8.82
C LEU A 113 -12.97 5.80 -9.88
N GLU A 114 -14.18 6.36 -9.94
CA GLU A 114 -15.19 5.98 -10.93
C GLU A 114 -14.76 6.34 -12.36
N GLU A 115 -14.16 7.53 -12.54
CA GLU A 115 -13.67 8.00 -13.83
C GLU A 115 -12.54 7.11 -14.36
N VAL A 116 -11.55 6.78 -13.50
CA VAL A 116 -10.42 5.92 -13.86
C VAL A 116 -10.91 4.50 -14.15
N SER A 117 -11.74 3.95 -13.26
CA SER A 117 -12.31 2.62 -13.43
C SER A 117 -13.17 2.49 -14.69
N ARG A 118 -13.97 3.51 -15.02
CA ARG A 118 -14.77 3.52 -16.25
C ARG A 118 -13.91 3.54 -17.51
N LYS A 119 -12.77 4.22 -17.47
CA LYS A 119 -11.88 4.37 -18.64
C LYS A 119 -10.94 3.18 -18.83
N PHE A 120 -10.38 2.65 -17.74
CA PHE A 120 -9.30 1.65 -17.79
C PHE A 120 -9.67 0.30 -17.16
N GLY A 121 -10.84 0.20 -16.55
CA GLY A 121 -11.29 -0.98 -15.83
C GLY A 121 -10.92 -0.96 -14.35
N THR A 122 -11.65 -1.76 -13.57
CA THR A 122 -11.42 -1.88 -12.11
C THR A 122 -10.02 -2.40 -11.81
N CYS A 123 -9.51 -3.36 -12.59
CA CYS A 123 -8.18 -3.97 -12.37
C CYS A 123 -7.04 -2.95 -12.46
N ALA A 124 -7.21 -1.86 -13.23
CA ALA A 124 -6.22 -0.79 -13.34
C ALA A 124 -6.35 0.29 -12.25
N THR A 125 -7.44 0.24 -11.45
CA THR A 125 -7.76 1.27 -10.46
C THR A 125 -7.48 0.76 -9.06
N VAL A 126 -6.43 1.28 -8.43
CA VAL A 126 -6.02 0.90 -7.09
C VAL A 126 -6.29 2.04 -6.11
N LEU A 127 -6.94 1.72 -4.98
CA LEU A 127 -6.98 2.63 -3.84
C LEU A 127 -5.67 2.47 -3.06
N GLY A 128 -4.82 3.51 -3.03
CA GLY A 128 -3.80 3.64 -2.00
C GLY A 128 -4.45 4.20 -0.73
N MET A 129 -4.27 3.57 0.39
CA MET A 129 -4.90 3.99 1.64
C MET A 129 -3.87 4.02 2.78
N ASP A 130 -3.44 5.23 3.16
CA ASP A 130 -2.67 5.43 4.38
C ASP A 130 -3.63 5.40 5.56
N ALA A 131 -3.50 4.42 6.42
CA ALA A 131 -4.36 4.18 7.57
C ALA A 131 -3.58 4.29 8.88
N ASN A 132 -4.20 4.88 9.90
CA ASN A 132 -3.56 5.04 11.20
C ASN A 132 -4.54 4.75 12.33
N ARG A 133 -4.01 4.23 13.44
CA ARG A 133 -4.73 4.10 14.71
C ARG A 133 -4.66 5.44 15.44
N VAL A 134 -5.80 6.01 15.71
CA VAL A 134 -5.95 7.30 16.39
C VAL A 134 -6.57 7.09 17.76
N MET A 135 -5.89 7.56 18.80
CA MET A 135 -6.39 7.57 20.17
C MET A 135 -7.04 8.92 20.46
N ARG A 136 -8.28 8.90 20.93
CA ARG A 136 -8.99 10.14 21.30
C ARG A 136 -9.79 9.98 22.58
N LYS A 137 -10.02 11.09 23.29
CA LYS A 137 -10.94 11.10 24.43
C LYS A 137 -12.37 10.88 23.93
N LYS A 138 -13.10 9.96 24.59
CA LYS A 138 -14.49 9.68 24.26
C LYS A 138 -15.34 10.93 24.46
N GLY A 139 -16.09 11.32 23.44
CA GLY A 139 -16.91 12.54 23.50
C GLY A 139 -16.16 13.84 23.26
N SER A 140 -14.90 13.83 22.86
CA SER A 140 -14.08 15.06 22.62
C SER A 140 -14.55 15.92 21.45
N GLY A 141 -15.60 15.53 20.72
CA GLY A 141 -16.12 16.28 19.58
C GLY A 141 -15.17 16.35 18.37
N VAL A 142 -14.03 15.70 18.44
CA VAL A 142 -13.12 15.55 17.27
C VAL A 142 -13.90 14.76 16.22
N ARG A 143 -14.14 15.39 15.08
CA ARG A 143 -14.86 14.77 13.98
C ARG A 143 -14.06 13.57 13.48
N GLY A 144 -14.55 12.37 13.76
CA GLY A 144 -14.11 11.13 13.16
C GLY A 144 -15.35 10.30 12.91
N GLN A 145 -15.49 9.81 11.67
CA GLN A 145 -16.55 8.88 11.32
C GLN A 145 -16.07 7.47 11.68
N GLY A 146 -16.97 6.67 12.20
CA GLY A 146 -16.72 5.27 12.48
C GLY A 146 -16.76 4.90 13.97
N PRO A 147 -17.02 3.62 14.24
CA PRO A 147 -17.10 3.10 15.61
C PRO A 147 -15.73 3.01 16.26
N ALA A 148 -15.71 3.15 17.58
CA ALA A 148 -14.52 2.82 18.36
C ALA A 148 -14.16 1.33 18.16
N ARG A 149 -12.87 1.04 17.98
CA ARG A 149 -12.33 -0.32 17.89
C ARG A 149 -12.00 -0.87 19.26
N ARG A 150 -11.52 0.01 20.15
CA ARG A 150 -11.27 -0.27 21.56
C ARG A 150 -11.68 0.92 22.40
N GLU A 151 -12.11 0.66 23.64
CA GLU A 151 -12.41 1.68 24.62
C GLU A 151 -11.75 1.31 25.94
N TRP A 152 -11.25 2.31 26.68
CA TRP A 152 -10.67 2.12 28.00
C TRP A 152 -10.80 3.38 28.83
N VAL A 153 -10.56 3.25 30.14
CA VAL A 153 -10.46 4.37 31.07
C VAL A 153 -9.01 4.40 31.54
N ASP A 154 -8.40 5.58 31.53
CA ASP A 154 -7.03 5.75 31.99
C ASP A 154 -6.94 5.86 33.53
N GLU A 155 -5.74 5.99 34.07
CA GLU A 155 -5.49 6.12 35.51
C GLU A 155 -6.12 7.36 36.17
N ASN A 156 -6.48 8.37 35.36
CA ASN A 156 -7.13 9.60 35.80
C ASN A 156 -8.66 9.52 35.70
N GLY A 157 -9.22 8.36 35.31
CA GLY A 157 -10.65 8.15 35.13
C GLY A 157 -11.21 8.74 33.82
N GLU A 158 -10.36 9.13 32.88
CA GLU A 158 -10.78 9.63 31.57
C GLU A 158 -11.06 8.49 30.60
N ALA A 159 -12.18 8.57 29.89
CA ALA A 159 -12.57 7.57 28.89
C ALA A 159 -11.92 7.88 27.53
N TRP A 160 -11.25 6.90 26.98
CA TRP A 160 -10.55 6.96 25.69
C TRP A 160 -11.12 5.93 24.74
N GLU A 161 -10.94 6.18 23.43
CA GLU A 161 -11.28 5.24 22.38
C GLU A 161 -10.21 5.24 21.28
N GLU A 162 -9.98 4.06 20.69
CA GLU A 162 -9.21 3.90 19.47
C GLU A 162 -10.15 3.86 18.27
N VAL A 163 -9.83 4.66 17.26
CA VAL A 163 -10.49 4.67 15.94
C VAL A 163 -9.45 4.52 14.85
N TRP A 164 -9.86 4.13 13.65
CA TRP A 164 -8.97 3.99 12.51
C TRP A 164 -9.32 5.03 11.46
N HIS A 165 -8.39 5.92 11.19
CA HIS A 165 -8.60 7.01 10.24
C HIS A 165 -7.73 6.87 9.00
N VAL A 166 -8.27 7.36 7.88
CA VAL A 166 -7.54 7.55 6.64
C VAL A 166 -6.75 8.85 6.69
N PHE A 167 -5.50 8.79 6.25
CA PHE A 167 -4.59 9.92 6.16
C PHE A 167 -4.29 10.25 4.70
N ILE A 168 -3.98 11.52 4.43
CA ILE A 168 -3.62 12.03 3.11
C ILE A 168 -2.34 12.86 3.15
N ASN A 169 -1.87 13.29 1.98
CA ASN A 169 -0.65 14.10 1.80
C ASN A 169 0.60 13.42 2.39
N GLY A 170 0.77 12.12 2.10
CA GLY A 170 1.88 11.33 2.63
C GLY A 170 1.81 11.19 4.16
N GLY A 171 0.65 10.88 4.69
CA GLY A 171 0.43 10.64 6.11
C GLY A 171 0.41 11.88 7.02
N ARG A 172 0.42 13.09 6.45
CA ARG A 172 0.53 14.35 7.22
C ARG A 172 -0.79 14.93 7.69
N VAL A 173 -1.91 14.51 7.10
CA VAL A 173 -3.24 15.07 7.40
C VAL A 173 -4.20 13.95 7.75
N ASP A 174 -4.67 13.96 9.00
CA ASP A 174 -5.80 13.14 9.44
C ASP A 174 -7.10 13.70 8.83
N THR A 175 -7.83 12.85 8.10
CA THR A 175 -9.08 13.25 7.46
C THR A 175 -10.31 13.03 8.35
N GLY A 176 -10.17 12.27 9.42
CA GLY A 176 -11.28 11.80 10.25
C GLY A 176 -12.18 10.78 9.56
N VAL A 177 -11.85 10.34 8.34
CA VAL A 177 -12.61 9.34 7.59
C VAL A 177 -12.28 7.95 8.13
N ASP A 178 -13.30 7.16 8.46
CA ASP A 178 -13.13 5.79 8.93
C ASP A 178 -12.57 4.88 7.82
N VAL A 179 -11.54 4.12 8.16
CA VAL A 179 -10.84 3.20 7.24
C VAL A 179 -11.80 2.19 6.61
N MET A 180 -12.70 1.61 7.42
CA MET A 180 -13.61 0.56 6.95
C MET A 180 -14.68 1.12 6.01
N ALA A 181 -15.26 2.25 6.38
CA ALA A 181 -16.26 2.92 5.54
C ALA A 181 -15.65 3.35 4.21
N TRP A 182 -14.43 3.87 4.21
CA TRP A 182 -13.74 4.29 2.99
C TRP A 182 -13.35 3.12 2.09
N ALA A 183 -12.86 2.01 2.66
CA ALA A 183 -12.54 0.82 1.88
C ALA A 183 -13.76 0.29 1.09
N VAL A 184 -14.91 0.19 1.76
CA VAL A 184 -16.17 -0.26 1.14
C VAL A 184 -16.68 0.75 0.10
N ASP A 185 -16.62 2.06 0.37
CA ASP A 185 -17.04 3.07 -0.59
C ASP A 185 -16.15 3.10 -1.84
N ALA A 186 -14.83 2.95 -1.67
CA ALA A 186 -13.88 2.92 -2.78
C ALA A 186 -14.08 1.69 -3.67
N GLU A 187 -14.33 0.50 -3.11
CA GLU A 187 -14.71 -0.69 -3.87
C GLU A 187 -15.97 -0.42 -4.70
N ARG A 188 -17.00 0.13 -4.08
CA ARG A 188 -18.27 0.48 -4.75
C ARG A 188 -18.05 1.47 -5.92
N ARG A 189 -17.07 2.36 -5.81
CA ARG A 189 -16.67 3.33 -6.84
C ARG A 189 -15.75 2.77 -7.91
N GLY A 190 -15.39 1.49 -7.83
CA GLY A 190 -14.65 0.80 -8.86
C GLY A 190 -13.16 0.64 -8.59
N ALA A 191 -12.68 0.85 -7.36
CA ALA A 191 -11.37 0.36 -6.98
C ALA A 191 -11.37 -1.17 -7.08
N GLY A 192 -10.45 -1.73 -7.85
CA GLY A 192 -10.31 -3.17 -8.06
C GLY A 192 -9.22 -3.80 -7.18
N GLU A 193 -8.49 -2.98 -6.42
CA GLU A 193 -7.49 -3.41 -5.45
C GLU A 193 -7.29 -2.31 -4.41
N ILE A 194 -6.93 -2.69 -3.19
CA ILE A 194 -6.60 -1.76 -2.10
C ILE A 194 -5.18 -2.03 -1.63
N VAL A 195 -4.28 -1.06 -1.72
CA VAL A 195 -2.99 -1.07 -1.02
C VAL A 195 -3.19 -0.39 0.32
N LEU A 196 -3.25 -1.19 1.38
CA LEU A 196 -3.44 -0.73 2.74
C LEU A 196 -2.08 -0.51 3.41
N ASN A 197 -1.66 0.73 3.53
CA ASN A 197 -0.46 1.11 4.26
C ASN A 197 -0.81 1.47 5.71
N CYS A 198 -0.44 0.59 6.64
CA CYS A 198 -0.67 0.80 8.07
C CYS A 198 0.48 1.63 8.66
N MET A 199 0.27 2.94 8.80
CA MET A 199 1.30 3.91 9.19
C MET A 199 1.91 3.64 10.57
N ASN A 200 1.15 3.09 11.51
CA ASN A 200 1.66 2.71 12.83
C ASN A 200 2.74 1.62 12.75
N ALA A 201 2.64 0.73 11.78
CA ALA A 201 3.56 -0.37 11.56
C ALA A 201 4.71 0.00 10.61
N ASP A 202 4.50 1.01 9.74
CA ASP A 202 5.46 1.35 8.69
C ASP A 202 6.81 1.80 9.26
N GLY A 203 7.89 1.23 8.71
CA GLY A 203 9.26 1.47 9.14
C GLY A 203 9.67 0.81 10.47
N THR A 204 8.76 0.18 11.22
CA THR A 204 9.07 -0.48 12.49
C THR A 204 9.81 -1.81 12.33
N ARG A 205 9.52 -2.54 11.24
CA ARG A 205 10.01 -3.89 10.97
C ARG A 205 9.52 -4.96 11.97
N ASP A 206 8.50 -4.65 12.78
CA ASP A 206 7.96 -5.54 13.82
C ASP A 206 6.75 -6.38 13.33
N GLY A 207 6.39 -6.23 12.08
CA GLY A 207 5.26 -6.90 11.44
C GLY A 207 4.18 -5.93 10.98
N TYR A 208 3.30 -6.43 10.12
CA TYR A 208 2.15 -5.68 9.62
C TYR A 208 1.10 -5.48 10.71
N ASP A 209 0.20 -4.51 10.51
CA ASP A 209 -1.02 -4.44 11.32
C ASP A 209 -2.01 -5.53 10.87
N TYR A 210 -1.88 -6.72 11.47
CA TYR A 210 -2.67 -7.89 11.11
C TYR A 210 -4.17 -7.71 11.38
N GLU A 211 -4.52 -6.97 12.45
CA GLU A 211 -5.90 -6.73 12.84
C GLU A 211 -6.62 -5.82 11.83
N MET A 212 -6.02 -4.67 11.51
CA MET A 212 -6.57 -3.73 10.54
C MET A 212 -6.64 -4.37 9.16
N THR A 213 -5.57 -5.08 8.74
CA THR A 213 -5.52 -5.78 7.46
C THR A 213 -6.63 -6.84 7.37
N ALA A 214 -6.80 -7.68 8.39
CA ALA A 214 -7.84 -8.69 8.41
C ALA A 214 -9.25 -8.10 8.39
N ALA A 215 -9.47 -6.99 9.09
CA ALA A 215 -10.74 -6.29 9.11
C ALA A 215 -11.09 -5.76 7.70
N VAL A 216 -10.17 -5.04 7.05
CA VAL A 216 -10.37 -4.50 5.70
C VAL A 216 -10.58 -5.64 4.71
N SER A 217 -9.70 -6.67 4.70
CA SER A 217 -9.83 -7.84 3.80
C SER A 217 -11.13 -8.62 3.99
N SER A 218 -11.75 -8.53 5.17
CA SER A 218 -13.04 -9.18 5.42
C SER A 218 -14.24 -8.32 5.02
N ALA A 219 -14.06 -7.01 4.87
CA ALA A 219 -15.14 -6.07 4.55
C ALA A 219 -15.31 -5.84 3.04
N VAL A 220 -14.26 -6.08 2.25
CA VAL A 220 -14.27 -5.90 0.80
C VAL A 220 -14.11 -7.22 0.07
N LYS A 221 -14.45 -7.24 -1.23
CA LYS A 221 -14.30 -8.41 -2.13
C LYS A 221 -13.11 -8.29 -3.05
N VAL A 222 -12.57 -7.08 -3.20
CA VAL A 222 -11.37 -6.83 -4.00
C VAL A 222 -10.12 -7.23 -3.22
N PRO A 223 -9.03 -7.61 -3.91
CA PRO A 223 -7.77 -7.93 -3.26
C PRO A 223 -7.24 -6.81 -2.38
N VAL A 224 -6.71 -7.19 -1.22
CA VAL A 224 -6.03 -6.27 -0.29
C VAL A 224 -4.54 -6.60 -0.24
N VAL A 225 -3.73 -5.60 -0.55
CA VAL A 225 -2.26 -5.64 -0.45
C VAL A 225 -1.88 -5.01 0.89
N ALA A 226 -1.28 -5.81 1.77
CA ALA A 226 -0.78 -5.30 3.06
C ALA A 226 0.56 -4.58 2.88
N SER A 227 0.67 -3.38 3.44
CA SER A 227 1.86 -2.54 3.42
C SER A 227 2.17 -1.97 4.80
N GLY A 228 3.46 -1.75 5.07
CA GLY A 228 3.97 -1.20 6.32
C GLY A 228 4.29 -2.25 7.38
N GLY A 229 5.57 -2.31 7.85
CA GLY A 229 6.02 -3.13 8.98
C GLY A 229 6.74 -4.42 8.66
N ALA A 230 6.92 -4.80 7.40
CA ALA A 230 7.65 -6.01 7.03
C ALA A 230 9.12 -5.97 7.49
N GLY A 231 9.53 -6.93 8.32
CA GLY A 231 10.91 -7.06 8.80
C GLY A 231 11.53 -8.42 8.52
N LYS A 232 10.71 -9.45 8.25
CA LYS A 232 11.16 -10.83 8.00
C LYS A 232 10.04 -11.65 7.34
N PRO A 233 10.37 -12.83 6.73
CA PRO A 233 9.40 -13.67 6.04
C PRO A 233 8.20 -14.13 6.89
N GLU A 234 8.39 -14.33 8.20
CA GLU A 234 7.32 -14.72 9.13
C GLU A 234 6.23 -13.65 9.23
N HIS A 235 6.58 -12.38 9.06
CA HIS A 235 5.60 -11.29 9.05
C HIS A 235 4.71 -11.39 7.80
N MET A 236 5.30 -11.73 6.65
CA MET A 236 4.56 -11.95 5.41
C MET A 236 3.70 -13.20 5.49
N LEU A 237 4.23 -14.30 6.05
CA LEU A 237 3.44 -15.50 6.30
C LEU A 237 2.17 -15.15 7.09
N ARG A 238 2.32 -14.47 8.23
CA ARG A 238 1.21 -14.15 9.10
C ARG A 238 0.19 -13.20 8.46
N VAL A 239 0.63 -12.19 7.69
CA VAL A 239 -0.31 -11.26 7.05
C VAL A 239 -1.12 -11.91 5.92
N LEU A 240 -0.56 -12.94 5.26
CA LEU A 240 -1.21 -13.66 4.17
C LEU A 240 -2.10 -14.82 4.66
N GLN A 241 -1.90 -15.30 5.90
CA GLN A 241 -2.67 -16.40 6.47
C GLN A 241 -4.11 -15.99 6.77
N GLU A 242 -5.01 -16.93 6.54
CA GLU A 242 -6.42 -16.87 6.98
C GLU A 242 -6.54 -17.45 8.40
N GLY A 243 -7.53 -16.99 9.15
CA GLY A 243 -7.81 -17.49 10.49
C GLY A 243 -7.35 -16.57 11.61
N PRO A 244 -7.47 -17.02 12.88
CA PRO A 244 -7.19 -16.18 14.05
C PRO A 244 -5.77 -15.63 14.08
N GLY A 245 -5.63 -14.31 14.17
CA GLY A 245 -4.34 -13.62 14.22
C GLY A 245 -3.62 -13.47 12.89
N GLY A 246 -4.15 -13.98 11.79
CA GLY A 246 -3.69 -13.73 10.43
C GLY A 246 -4.27 -12.43 9.84
N GLY A 247 -3.63 -11.90 8.82
CA GLY A 247 -4.07 -10.66 8.16
C GLY A 247 -5.03 -10.84 6.99
N LYS A 248 -5.21 -12.06 6.47
CA LYS A 248 -6.04 -12.40 5.29
C LYS A 248 -5.72 -11.61 4.02
N ALA A 249 -4.55 -10.98 3.93
CA ALA A 249 -4.17 -10.22 2.76
C ALA A 249 -4.01 -11.12 1.51
N ASP A 250 -4.20 -10.55 0.33
CA ASP A 250 -3.99 -11.21 -0.96
C ASP A 250 -2.59 -11.02 -1.51
N ALA A 251 -1.90 -10.01 -0.99
CA ALA A 251 -0.51 -9.74 -1.28
C ALA A 251 0.20 -9.10 -0.08
N ALA A 252 1.52 -9.30 -0.01
CA ALA A 252 2.40 -8.64 0.94
C ALA A 252 3.37 -7.72 0.20
N LEU A 253 3.32 -6.42 0.52
CA LEU A 253 4.20 -5.41 -0.02
C LEU A 253 5.29 -5.10 0.99
N ALA A 254 6.54 -5.00 0.53
CA ALA A 254 7.68 -4.64 1.35
C ALA A 254 8.74 -3.87 0.56
N ALA A 255 9.49 -3.05 1.26
CA ALA A 255 10.58 -2.27 0.71
C ALA A 255 11.92 -2.65 1.34
N SER A 256 12.14 -2.31 2.60
CA SER A 256 13.45 -2.35 3.29
C SER A 256 14.15 -3.69 3.21
N ILE A 257 13.45 -4.79 3.50
CA ILE A 257 14.04 -6.13 3.54
C ILE A 257 14.58 -6.58 2.17
N PHE A 258 13.98 -6.08 1.10
CA PHE A 258 14.40 -6.34 -0.27
C PHE A 258 15.49 -5.37 -0.72
N HIS A 259 15.37 -4.07 -0.45
CA HIS A 259 16.36 -3.05 -0.81
C HIS A 259 17.73 -3.29 -0.16
N PHE A 260 17.73 -3.66 1.12
CA PHE A 260 18.97 -3.98 1.84
C PHE A 260 19.47 -5.39 1.56
N ARG A 261 18.80 -6.14 0.66
CA ARG A 261 19.15 -7.51 0.28
C ARG A 261 19.26 -8.46 1.46
N GLU A 262 18.50 -8.22 2.52
CA GLU A 262 18.43 -9.13 3.69
C GLU A 262 17.73 -10.43 3.31
N TYR A 263 16.72 -10.32 2.43
CA TYR A 263 16.03 -11.46 1.82
C TYR A 263 15.80 -11.16 0.34
N SER A 264 15.91 -12.18 -0.52
CA SER A 264 15.41 -12.10 -1.89
C SER A 264 13.91 -12.43 -1.93
N VAL A 265 13.23 -12.00 -3.00
CA VAL A 265 11.82 -12.36 -3.21
C VAL A 265 11.66 -13.88 -3.32
N GLY A 266 12.59 -14.57 -3.99
CA GLY A 266 12.62 -16.03 -4.10
C GLY A 266 12.71 -16.72 -2.74
N GLN A 267 13.61 -16.30 -1.85
CA GLN A 267 13.73 -16.84 -0.48
C GLN A 267 12.43 -16.67 0.31
N VAL A 268 11.78 -15.51 0.20
CA VAL A 268 10.48 -15.28 0.84
C VAL A 268 9.43 -16.23 0.29
N LYS A 269 9.33 -16.39 -1.04
CA LYS A 269 8.38 -17.31 -1.67
C LYS A 269 8.64 -18.77 -1.26
N GLU A 270 9.89 -19.20 -1.21
CA GLU A 270 10.27 -20.54 -0.75
C GLU A 270 9.81 -20.77 0.71
N TYR A 271 10.06 -19.81 1.58
CA TYR A 271 9.62 -19.87 2.97
C TYR A 271 8.09 -19.96 3.08
N LEU A 272 7.36 -19.13 2.33
CA LEU A 272 5.89 -19.12 2.31
C LEU A 272 5.32 -20.45 1.80
N ALA A 273 5.87 -20.98 0.71
CA ALA A 273 5.46 -22.27 0.15
C ALA A 273 5.71 -23.44 1.12
N ALA A 274 6.86 -23.44 1.79
CA ALA A 274 7.20 -24.44 2.82
C ALA A 274 6.23 -24.39 4.02
N ASN A 275 5.60 -23.23 4.27
CA ASN A 275 4.60 -23.03 5.32
C ASN A 275 3.14 -23.07 4.80
N GLY A 276 2.92 -23.65 3.62
CA GLY A 276 1.59 -23.95 3.10
C GLY A 276 0.84 -22.78 2.43
N VAL A 277 1.52 -21.64 2.21
CA VAL A 277 0.94 -20.53 1.44
C VAL A 277 1.14 -20.78 -0.05
N CYS A 278 0.05 -20.76 -0.82
CA CYS A 278 0.14 -20.83 -2.28
C CYS A 278 0.69 -19.51 -2.82
N VAL A 279 1.90 -19.51 -3.36
CA VAL A 279 2.56 -18.39 -4.04
C VAL A 279 2.72 -18.68 -5.52
N ARG A 280 2.92 -17.66 -6.36
CA ARG A 280 3.25 -17.87 -7.78
C ARG A 280 4.57 -18.65 -7.91
N GLY A 281 4.67 -19.49 -8.93
CA GLY A 281 5.76 -20.45 -9.10
C GLY A 281 7.14 -19.80 -9.04
N ILE A 282 8.05 -20.48 -8.36
CA ILE A 282 9.47 -20.18 -8.34
C ILE A 282 10.04 -20.96 -9.54
N VAL A 283 10.51 -20.25 -10.55
CA VAL A 283 11.26 -20.87 -11.65
C VAL A 283 12.64 -21.21 -11.11
N LYS A 284 12.95 -22.52 -11.07
CA LYS A 284 14.27 -23.02 -10.67
C LYS A 284 15.26 -22.93 -11.82
#